data_ff67bff67cc375a51a3a34f291d2e30d
#
_entry.id   ff67bff67cc375a51a3a34f291d2e30d
#
_cell.length_a   1.000
_cell.length_b   1.000
_cell.length_c   1.000
_cell.angle_alpha   90.00
_cell.angle_beta   90.00
_cell.angle_gamma   90.00
#
_symmetry.space_group_name_H-M   'P 1'
#
loop_
_entity.id
_entity.type
_entity.pdbx_description
1 polymer ?
#
loop_
_entity_poly.entity_id
_entity_poly.type
_entity_poly.pdbx_seq_one_letter_code
_entity_poly.pdbx_strand_id
1 'polypeptide(L)'
;MEYKKLDSTAFEFINKWIKDNNYEGSIYSFCAFIAWFRDYEYCIKENTLYLRAYYESDDPVNWAPLTYGSFAEAIKDIPENEAIFFARKEDVDQIDKDRYAIKCYPSESEYIYKAKDFVDMVGKKYHGKRNHIAKFSKLYPNATLVSYERKYREDVMKFASAWVIDKEVSQDTLVNYDLDEEINRLVQMLDEVEKGNLICAILFVEGKIIGVTIAEIMSSNNAIVMYEKADINYEGSYTFLARTFAKEYLYNCNYINRQEDMGIEGLKKSKLSYNPDHMFETYAIIDKKYRGELGKVFASPKIEDIKDGYVQLEEDDYDATMEFLERNRQALKDIKFFLNYKPDELEYILTHGVMYARIIDGKIAATCGIDADREYGNMLRDICGGIKEEGQFLEFSGIMVDEQYRKRGYGRAICEKVIEWAKEYIKPCTLCAVVQYNNEPSLNNLKKLGFVERAQKEQGEYNFKYLTLYIGANND
;
A
#
# COMPACT_ATOMS: atom_id res chain seq x y z
N MET A 1 23.55 4.20 14.99
CA MET A 1 23.32 2.81 15.51
C MET A 1 24.07 1.81 14.63
N GLU A 2 24.56 0.70 15.19
CA GLU A 2 25.20 -0.37 14.41
C GLU A 2 24.16 -1.50 14.19
N TYR A 3 23.69 -1.61 12.96
CA TYR A 3 22.71 -2.63 12.57
C TYR A 3 23.40 -3.93 12.17
N LYS A 4 22.76 -5.05 12.47
CA LYS A 4 23.18 -6.40 12.09
C LYS A 4 22.09 -7.01 11.21
N LYS A 5 22.49 -7.80 10.22
CA LYS A 5 21.54 -8.56 9.41
C LYS A 5 20.76 -9.53 10.29
N LEU A 6 19.45 -9.56 10.09
CA LEU A 6 18.57 -10.49 10.81
C LEU A 6 18.64 -11.84 10.14
N ASP A 7 18.90 -12.86 10.94
CA ASP A 7 18.88 -14.26 10.52
C ASP A 7 17.89 -15.08 11.36
N SER A 8 17.73 -16.34 11.00
CA SER A 8 16.80 -17.24 11.71
C SER A 8 17.10 -17.42 13.19
N THR A 9 18.36 -17.25 13.61
CA THR A 9 18.75 -17.39 15.03
C THR A 9 18.39 -16.15 15.83
N ALA A 10 18.38 -14.98 15.19
CA ALA A 10 17.99 -13.73 15.83
C ALA A 10 16.47 -13.67 16.07
N PHE A 11 15.68 -14.37 15.26
CA PHE A 11 14.24 -14.32 15.34
C PHE A 11 13.69 -14.85 16.70
N GLU A 12 14.32 -15.87 17.29
CA GLU A 12 13.87 -16.41 18.57
C GLU A 12 13.88 -15.37 19.69
N PHE A 13 14.90 -14.51 19.74
CA PHE A 13 14.95 -13.46 20.76
C PHE A 13 14.06 -12.26 20.40
N ILE A 14 13.88 -11.96 19.12
CA ILE A 14 12.96 -10.91 18.65
C ILE A 14 11.53 -11.23 19.05
N ASN A 15 11.10 -12.49 18.94
CA ASN A 15 9.81 -12.96 19.42
C ASN A 15 9.53 -12.60 20.89
N LYS A 16 10.57 -12.58 21.72
CA LYS A 16 10.41 -12.14 23.10
C LYS A 16 10.03 -10.66 23.18
N TRP A 17 10.70 -9.80 22.39
CA TRP A 17 10.38 -8.37 22.34
C TRP A 17 8.95 -8.14 21.84
N ILE A 18 8.53 -8.83 20.80
CA ILE A 18 7.17 -8.76 20.22
C ILE A 18 6.14 -9.13 21.30
N LYS A 19 6.36 -10.24 21.99
CA LYS A 19 5.47 -10.71 23.06
C LYS A 19 5.40 -9.74 24.22
N ASP A 20 6.55 -9.30 24.72
CA ASP A 20 6.64 -8.42 25.88
C ASP A 20 6.04 -7.02 25.60
N ASN A 21 6.07 -6.59 24.34
CA ASN A 21 5.44 -5.34 23.88
C ASN A 21 3.99 -5.52 23.42
N ASN A 22 3.44 -6.75 23.48
CA ASN A 22 2.07 -7.08 23.11
C ASN A 22 1.67 -6.57 21.71
N TYR A 23 2.55 -6.71 20.72
CA TYR A 23 2.29 -6.25 19.36
C TYR A 23 1.36 -7.24 18.64
N GLU A 24 0.23 -6.76 18.11
CA GLU A 24 -0.81 -7.59 17.47
C GLU A 24 -0.76 -7.59 15.94
N GLY A 25 -0.03 -6.64 15.34
CA GLY A 25 0.02 -6.48 13.88
C GLY A 25 0.80 -7.58 13.17
N SER A 26 0.42 -7.84 11.93
CA SER A 26 1.01 -8.86 11.08
C SER A 26 2.47 -8.58 10.71
N ILE A 27 2.85 -7.31 10.66
CA ILE A 27 4.18 -6.90 10.20
C ILE A 27 5.33 -7.45 11.04
N TYR A 28 5.10 -7.72 12.33
CA TYR A 28 6.08 -8.34 13.23
C TYR A 28 5.95 -9.88 13.28
N SER A 29 5.15 -10.49 12.40
CA SER A 29 5.08 -11.95 12.32
C SER A 29 6.32 -12.54 11.67
N PHE A 30 6.62 -13.80 12.00
CA PHE A 30 7.69 -14.53 11.33
C PHE A 30 7.44 -14.64 9.82
N CYS A 31 6.19 -14.87 9.44
CA CYS A 31 5.81 -14.94 8.03
C CYS A 31 6.07 -13.63 7.28
N ALA A 32 5.80 -12.47 7.90
CA ALA A 32 6.13 -11.18 7.30
C ALA A 32 7.64 -11.02 7.07
N PHE A 33 8.46 -11.46 8.03
CA PHE A 33 9.92 -11.40 7.89
C PHE A 33 10.47 -12.23 6.73
N ILE A 34 9.81 -13.31 6.33
CA ILE A 34 10.29 -14.17 5.24
C ILE A 34 9.67 -13.82 3.89
N ALA A 35 8.48 -13.21 3.84
CA ALA A 35 7.69 -13.10 2.63
C ALA A 35 7.55 -11.68 2.06
N TRP A 36 7.72 -10.62 2.88
CA TRP A 36 7.36 -9.28 2.45
C TRP A 36 8.53 -8.35 2.12
N PHE A 37 9.68 -8.53 2.79
CA PHE A 37 10.81 -7.64 2.59
C PHE A 37 12.07 -8.41 2.19
N ARG A 38 12.92 -7.76 1.42
CA ARG A 38 14.14 -8.36 0.87
C ARG A 38 15.19 -8.66 1.93
N ASP A 39 15.46 -7.68 2.77
CA ASP A 39 16.50 -7.75 3.79
C ASP A 39 16.03 -7.08 5.08
N TYR A 40 16.36 -7.69 6.20
CA TYR A 40 16.06 -7.15 7.52
C TYR A 40 17.32 -6.94 8.31
N GLU A 41 17.36 -5.86 9.04
CA GLU A 41 18.42 -5.52 9.96
C GLU A 41 17.85 -5.15 11.33
N TYR A 42 18.61 -5.43 12.37
CA TYR A 42 18.26 -5.08 13.73
C TYR A 42 19.41 -4.45 14.50
N CYS A 43 19.08 -3.62 15.46
CA CYS A 43 20.00 -3.08 16.45
C CYS A 43 19.35 -3.15 17.84
N ILE A 44 20.09 -3.56 18.86
CA ILE A 44 19.65 -3.45 20.25
C ILE A 44 20.52 -2.38 20.91
N LYS A 45 19.88 -1.34 21.42
CA LYS A 45 20.50 -0.29 22.19
C LYS A 45 19.77 -0.18 23.52
N GLU A 46 20.49 -0.45 24.61
CA GLU A 46 19.92 -0.46 25.97
C GLU A 46 18.66 -1.35 26.05
N ASN A 47 17.50 -0.77 26.32
CA ASN A 47 16.22 -1.48 26.46
C ASN A 47 15.33 -1.35 25.22
N THR A 48 15.91 -1.17 24.04
CA THR A 48 15.17 -0.91 22.81
C THR A 48 15.70 -1.76 21.67
N LEU A 49 14.79 -2.42 20.96
CA LEU A 49 15.02 -3.12 19.72
C LEU A 49 14.58 -2.22 18.56
N TYR A 50 15.50 -1.93 17.66
CA TYR A 50 15.29 -1.24 16.41
C TYR A 50 15.32 -2.25 15.27
N LEU A 51 14.33 -2.17 14.39
CA LEU A 51 14.23 -2.96 13.17
C LEU A 51 14.15 -2.03 11.98
N ARG A 52 14.77 -2.42 10.88
CA ARG A 52 14.58 -1.82 9.58
C ARG A 52 14.63 -2.88 8.50
N ALA A 53 13.97 -2.61 7.41
CA ALA A 53 13.91 -3.52 6.28
C ALA A 53 14.07 -2.75 4.98
N TYR A 54 14.40 -3.46 3.90
CA TYR A 54 14.47 -2.94 2.56
C TYR A 54 13.36 -3.58 1.74
N TYR A 55 12.47 -2.75 1.21
CA TYR A 55 11.45 -3.23 0.29
C TYR A 55 12.08 -3.26 -1.12
N GLU A 56 11.63 -2.50 -2.06
CA GLU A 56 12.18 -2.49 -3.42
C GLU A 56 13.34 -1.48 -3.61
N SER A 57 13.43 -0.50 -2.73
CA SER A 57 14.45 0.54 -2.76
C SER A 57 15.67 0.23 -1.87
N ASP A 58 16.75 0.98 -2.08
CA ASP A 58 17.94 0.92 -1.22
C ASP A 58 17.81 1.77 0.05
N ASP A 59 16.69 2.50 0.20
CA ASP A 59 16.40 3.24 1.42
C ASP A 59 15.71 2.34 2.44
N PRO A 60 16.15 2.35 3.71
CA PRO A 60 15.56 1.53 4.74
C PRO A 60 14.19 2.05 5.19
N VAL A 61 13.27 1.13 5.40
CA VAL A 61 12.02 1.38 6.11
C VAL A 61 12.26 1.09 7.59
N ASN A 62 12.26 2.12 8.43
CA ASN A 62 12.43 1.96 9.87
C ASN A 62 11.08 1.58 10.50
N TRP A 63 11.09 0.56 11.31
CA TRP A 63 9.93 0.14 12.07
C TRP A 63 9.88 0.85 13.42
N ALA A 64 8.71 1.02 13.96
CA ALA A 64 8.52 1.56 15.30
C ALA A 64 9.33 0.74 16.30
N PRO A 65 10.23 1.35 17.09
CA PRO A 65 11.07 0.60 18.00
C PRO A 65 10.25 -0.10 19.09
N LEU A 66 10.58 -1.35 19.38
CA LEU A 66 10.03 -2.07 20.52
C LEU A 66 10.90 -1.78 21.75
N THR A 67 10.33 -1.15 22.77
CA THR A 67 11.09 -0.68 23.92
C THR A 67 10.44 -1.05 25.25
N TYR A 68 11.26 -1.33 26.26
CA TYR A 68 10.83 -1.42 27.66
C TYR A 68 10.90 -0.04 28.36
N GLY A 69 11.30 0.99 27.64
CA GLY A 69 11.39 2.36 28.11
C GLY A 69 10.35 3.30 27.50
N SER A 70 10.73 4.55 27.28
CA SER A 70 9.90 5.56 26.62
C SER A 70 10.04 5.45 25.10
N PHE A 71 8.92 5.31 24.40
CA PHE A 71 8.89 5.34 22.94
C PHE A 71 9.37 6.71 22.40
N ALA A 72 8.97 7.81 23.06
CA ALA A 72 9.40 9.16 22.68
C ALA A 72 10.92 9.39 22.80
N GLU A 73 11.61 8.67 23.68
CA GLU A 73 13.07 8.71 23.75
C GLU A 73 13.70 7.79 22.70
N ALA A 74 13.12 6.61 22.50
CA ALA A 74 13.62 5.62 21.54
C ALA A 74 13.65 6.17 20.10
N ILE A 75 12.63 6.88 19.66
CA ILE A 75 12.58 7.42 18.29
C ILE A 75 13.63 8.49 18.01
N LYS A 76 14.23 9.13 19.04
CA LYS A 76 15.30 10.11 18.86
C LYS A 76 16.61 9.49 18.37
N ASP A 77 16.76 8.20 18.45
CA ASP A 77 17.91 7.47 17.94
C ASP A 77 17.82 7.19 16.42
N ILE A 78 16.63 7.32 15.84
CA ILE A 78 16.41 7.21 14.40
C ILE A 78 16.72 8.59 13.76
N PRO A 79 17.42 8.63 12.62
CA PRO A 79 17.70 9.90 11.95
C PRO A 79 16.44 10.73 11.72
N GLU A 80 16.51 12.04 11.98
CA GLU A 80 15.34 12.93 11.90
C GLU A 80 14.69 12.99 10.51
N ASN A 81 15.50 12.74 9.46
CA ASN A 81 15.05 12.70 8.06
C ASN A 81 14.50 11.34 7.62
N GLU A 82 14.48 10.36 8.49
CA GLU A 82 13.93 9.03 8.19
C GLU A 82 12.58 8.85 8.86
N ALA A 83 11.64 8.25 8.12
CA ALA A 83 10.34 7.93 8.65
C ALA A 83 10.35 6.66 9.49
N ILE A 84 9.40 6.61 10.41
CA ILE A 84 9.14 5.47 11.29
C ILE A 84 7.75 4.96 10.97
N PHE A 85 7.63 3.69 10.62
CA PHE A 85 6.37 3.05 10.24
C PHE A 85 5.90 2.07 11.30
N PHE A 86 4.64 1.69 11.23
CA PHE A 86 4.01 0.67 12.05
C PHE A 86 3.97 0.98 13.55
N ALA A 87 4.01 2.28 13.93
CA ALA A 87 3.78 2.70 15.30
C ALA A 87 2.31 2.46 15.70
N ARG A 88 2.07 2.09 16.94
CA ARG A 88 0.73 1.87 17.48
C ARG A 88 0.15 3.17 18.03
N LYS A 89 -1.16 3.18 18.33
CA LYS A 89 -1.83 4.32 18.93
C LYS A 89 -1.17 4.75 20.25
N GLU A 90 -0.86 3.79 21.13
CA GLU A 90 -0.18 4.06 22.38
C GLU A 90 1.25 4.60 22.22
N ASP A 91 1.92 4.31 21.12
CA ASP A 91 3.25 4.83 20.80
C ASP A 91 3.15 6.30 20.38
N VAL A 92 2.23 6.64 19.47
CA VAL A 92 2.05 8.02 18.99
C VAL A 92 1.44 8.95 20.03
N ASP A 93 0.77 8.41 21.06
CA ASP A 93 0.28 9.22 22.16
C ASP A 93 1.38 9.69 23.14
N GLN A 94 2.60 9.11 23.03
CA GLN A 94 3.75 9.49 23.84
C GLN A 94 4.63 10.58 23.21
N ILE A 95 4.47 10.87 21.92
CA ILE A 95 5.38 11.79 21.21
C ILE A 95 4.84 13.20 21.11
N ASP A 96 5.76 14.15 20.90
CA ASP A 96 5.46 15.57 20.70
C ASP A 96 4.81 15.80 19.33
N LYS A 97 3.49 16.00 19.33
CA LYS A 97 2.69 16.28 18.13
C LYS A 97 2.96 17.65 17.50
N ASP A 98 3.66 18.56 18.19
CA ASP A 98 4.11 19.81 17.59
C ASP A 98 5.38 19.63 16.76
N ARG A 99 6.22 18.68 17.14
CA ARG A 99 7.43 18.32 16.41
C ARG A 99 7.18 17.29 15.30
N TYR A 100 6.48 16.23 15.64
CA TYR A 100 6.26 15.09 14.74
C TYR A 100 4.93 15.16 14.04
N ALA A 101 4.95 14.76 12.82
CA ALA A 101 3.78 14.45 12.05
C ALA A 101 3.45 12.97 12.16
N ILE A 102 2.17 12.71 12.20
CA ILE A 102 1.62 11.38 12.43
C ILE A 102 0.55 11.16 11.39
N LYS A 103 0.62 10.05 10.66
CA LYS A 103 -0.42 9.65 9.72
C LYS A 103 -0.83 8.20 9.96
N CYS A 104 -2.13 7.95 9.97
CA CYS A 104 -2.73 6.63 9.89
C CYS A 104 -3.21 6.40 8.46
N TYR A 105 -3.01 5.21 7.95
CA TYR A 105 -3.55 4.78 6.66
C TYR A 105 -4.70 3.79 6.92
N PRO A 106 -5.97 4.21 6.80
CA PRO A 106 -7.12 3.35 7.09
C PRO A 106 -7.14 2.06 6.25
N SER A 107 -6.66 2.13 5.01
CA SER A 107 -6.54 0.97 4.10
C SER A 107 -5.54 -0.10 4.57
N GLU A 108 -4.56 0.30 5.41
CA GLU A 108 -3.56 -0.57 6.01
C GLU A 108 -3.97 -1.08 7.41
N SER A 109 -5.16 -0.70 7.90
CA SER A 109 -5.66 -1.17 9.20
C SER A 109 -6.05 -2.65 9.12
N GLU A 110 -5.57 -3.44 10.07
CA GLU A 110 -5.77 -4.88 10.07
C GLU A 110 -7.05 -5.27 10.83
N TYR A 111 -7.74 -6.27 10.32
CA TYR A 111 -9.03 -6.75 10.84
C TYR A 111 -8.81 -7.86 11.88
N ILE A 112 -9.11 -7.57 13.15
CA ILE A 112 -8.92 -8.48 14.28
C ILE A 112 -10.25 -9.08 14.72
N TYR A 113 -10.32 -10.40 14.78
CA TYR A 113 -11.52 -11.14 15.17
C TYR A 113 -11.25 -11.98 16.40
N LYS A 114 -12.19 -12.05 17.35
CA LYS A 114 -12.15 -13.10 18.38
C LYS A 114 -12.25 -14.46 17.74
N ALA A 115 -11.28 -15.33 17.96
CA ALA A 115 -11.22 -16.65 17.33
C ALA A 115 -12.50 -17.45 17.55
N LYS A 116 -13.00 -17.45 18.79
CA LYS A 116 -14.24 -18.14 19.13
C LYS A 116 -15.46 -17.60 18.39
N ASP A 117 -15.63 -16.28 18.33
CA ASP A 117 -16.76 -15.66 17.62
C ASP A 117 -16.70 -15.93 16.12
N PHE A 118 -15.51 -15.91 15.55
CA PHE A 118 -15.27 -16.19 14.14
C PHE A 118 -15.60 -17.64 13.78
N VAL A 119 -15.30 -18.60 14.65
CA VAL A 119 -15.58 -20.02 14.45
C VAL A 119 -17.02 -20.37 14.71
N ASP A 120 -17.57 -19.93 15.84
CA ASP A 120 -18.92 -20.31 16.30
C ASP A 120 -20.01 -19.59 15.50
N MET A 121 -19.73 -18.35 15.04
CA MET A 121 -20.63 -17.52 14.24
C MET A 121 -22.04 -17.40 14.84
N VAL A 122 -22.14 -17.22 16.18
CA VAL A 122 -23.39 -17.15 16.91
C VAL A 122 -24.11 -15.82 16.68
N GLY A 123 -25.44 -15.88 16.60
CA GLY A 123 -26.29 -14.69 16.53
C GLY A 123 -26.67 -14.23 15.13
N LYS A 124 -27.52 -13.20 15.06
CA LYS A 124 -28.11 -12.68 13.83
C LYS A 124 -27.07 -12.07 12.88
N LYS A 125 -26.04 -11.44 13.44
CA LYS A 125 -24.97 -10.79 12.66
C LYS A 125 -24.22 -11.75 11.73
N TYR A 126 -24.15 -13.04 12.06
CA TYR A 126 -23.49 -14.06 11.23
C TYR A 126 -24.46 -14.90 10.37
N HIS A 127 -25.75 -14.55 10.30
CA HIS A 127 -26.74 -15.35 9.57
C HIS A 127 -26.33 -15.56 8.09
N GLY A 128 -25.88 -14.50 7.42
CA GLY A 128 -25.42 -14.59 6.03
C GLY A 128 -24.25 -15.56 5.86
N LYS A 129 -23.25 -15.50 6.77
CA LYS A 129 -22.08 -16.38 6.71
C LYS A 129 -22.47 -17.85 6.91
N ARG A 130 -23.33 -18.14 7.89
CA ARG A 130 -23.85 -19.51 8.10
C ARG A 130 -24.61 -20.02 6.87
N ASN A 131 -25.39 -19.16 6.20
CA ASN A 131 -26.08 -19.54 4.98
C ASN A 131 -25.11 -19.87 3.84
N HIS A 132 -24.04 -19.10 3.65
CA HIS A 132 -23.00 -19.41 2.66
C HIS A 132 -22.35 -20.77 2.94
N ILE A 133 -21.99 -21.04 4.20
CA ILE A 133 -21.40 -22.32 4.61
C ILE A 133 -22.38 -23.47 4.37
N ALA A 134 -23.65 -23.32 4.80
CA ALA A 134 -24.66 -24.35 4.62
C ALA A 134 -24.93 -24.64 3.12
N LYS A 135 -24.96 -23.59 2.31
CA LYS A 135 -25.12 -23.73 0.85
C LYS A 135 -23.94 -24.48 0.23
N PHE A 136 -22.71 -24.10 0.57
CA PHE A 136 -21.50 -24.77 0.12
C PHE A 136 -21.52 -26.26 0.51
N SER A 137 -21.76 -26.58 1.78
CA SER A 137 -21.81 -27.97 2.27
C SER A 137 -22.91 -28.81 1.58
N LYS A 138 -24.01 -28.17 1.19
CA LYS A 138 -25.10 -28.87 0.44
C LYS A 138 -24.69 -29.12 -1.00
N LEU A 139 -24.03 -28.19 -1.67
CA LEU A 139 -23.59 -28.31 -3.05
C LEU A 139 -22.39 -29.25 -3.18
N TYR A 140 -21.50 -29.24 -2.20
CA TYR A 140 -20.25 -30.00 -2.20
C TYR A 140 -20.10 -30.86 -0.94
N PRO A 141 -20.95 -31.92 -0.80
CA PRO A 141 -20.98 -32.75 0.42
C PRO A 141 -19.67 -33.53 0.66
N ASN A 142 -18.87 -33.72 -0.38
CA ASN A 142 -17.58 -34.41 -0.33
C ASN A 142 -16.40 -33.43 -0.20
N ALA A 143 -16.65 -32.14 0.10
CA ALA A 143 -15.59 -31.19 0.37
C ALA A 143 -14.81 -31.59 1.64
N THR A 144 -13.49 -31.59 1.55
CA THR A 144 -12.61 -31.94 2.67
C THR A 144 -11.51 -30.89 2.82
N LEU A 145 -11.26 -30.46 4.07
CA LEU A 145 -10.09 -29.70 4.41
C LEU A 145 -9.02 -30.67 4.92
N VAL A 146 -7.82 -30.60 4.39
CA VAL A 146 -6.70 -31.45 4.82
C VAL A 146 -5.49 -30.61 5.14
N SER A 147 -4.68 -31.05 6.11
CA SER A 147 -3.38 -30.43 6.37
C SER A 147 -2.49 -30.55 5.13
N TYR A 148 -1.73 -29.52 4.87
CA TYR A 148 -0.73 -29.57 3.81
C TYR A 148 0.32 -30.63 4.09
N GLU A 149 0.69 -31.36 3.04
CA GLU A 149 1.84 -32.25 2.98
C GLU A 149 2.66 -31.92 1.72
N ARG A 150 3.98 -32.11 1.77
CA ARG A 150 4.89 -31.80 0.64
C ARG A 150 4.46 -32.42 -0.70
N LYS A 151 3.80 -33.55 -0.68
CA LYS A 151 3.25 -34.21 -1.89
C LYS A 151 2.25 -33.32 -2.67
N TYR A 152 1.63 -32.33 -2.02
CA TYR A 152 0.67 -31.42 -2.63
C TYR A 152 1.31 -30.13 -3.18
N ARG A 153 2.63 -29.93 -2.98
CA ARG A 153 3.30 -28.68 -3.31
C ARG A 153 3.06 -28.22 -4.75
N GLU A 154 3.29 -29.11 -5.72
CA GLU A 154 3.11 -28.76 -7.13
C GLU A 154 1.65 -28.41 -7.48
N ASP A 155 0.69 -29.10 -6.89
CA ASP A 155 -0.73 -28.85 -7.16
C ASP A 155 -1.22 -27.57 -6.49
N VAL A 156 -0.69 -27.23 -5.30
CA VAL A 156 -0.91 -25.93 -4.64
C VAL A 156 -0.34 -24.79 -5.48
N MET A 157 0.88 -24.95 -6.01
CA MET A 157 1.50 -23.96 -6.90
C MET A 157 0.70 -23.74 -8.18
N LYS A 158 0.23 -24.84 -8.82
CA LYS A 158 -0.65 -24.74 -10.00
C LYS A 158 -1.96 -24.03 -9.69
N PHE A 159 -2.58 -24.34 -8.54
CA PHE A 159 -3.80 -23.67 -8.09
C PHE A 159 -3.57 -22.17 -7.89
N ALA A 160 -2.49 -21.79 -7.20
CA ALA A 160 -2.15 -20.40 -6.96
C ALA A 160 -1.90 -19.62 -8.27
N SER A 161 -1.12 -20.19 -9.18
CA SER A 161 -0.87 -19.59 -10.51
C SER A 161 -2.16 -19.39 -11.31
N ALA A 162 -3.04 -20.38 -11.34
CA ALA A 162 -4.33 -20.27 -12.01
C ALA A 162 -5.20 -19.19 -11.38
N TRP A 163 -5.18 -19.07 -10.04
CA TRP A 163 -5.95 -18.05 -9.32
C TRP A 163 -5.48 -16.62 -9.66
N VAL A 164 -4.16 -16.39 -9.74
CA VAL A 164 -3.59 -15.07 -10.12
C VAL A 164 -3.98 -14.72 -11.55
N ILE A 165 -3.79 -15.64 -12.49
CA ILE A 165 -4.16 -15.44 -13.91
C ILE A 165 -5.65 -15.10 -14.07
N ASP A 166 -6.55 -15.81 -13.35
CA ASP A 166 -7.98 -15.51 -13.38
C ASP A 166 -8.30 -14.09 -12.87
N LYS A 167 -7.53 -13.59 -11.90
CA LYS A 167 -7.68 -12.24 -11.38
C LYS A 167 -7.17 -11.17 -12.35
N GLU A 168 -6.02 -11.36 -12.97
CA GLU A 168 -5.49 -10.47 -14.01
C GLU A 168 -6.44 -10.35 -15.20
N VAL A 169 -7.03 -11.46 -15.66
CA VAL A 169 -7.94 -11.47 -16.81
C VAL A 169 -9.30 -10.84 -16.48
N SER A 170 -9.78 -10.95 -15.24
CA SER A 170 -11.11 -10.43 -14.85
C SER A 170 -11.19 -8.91 -14.80
N GLN A 171 -10.08 -8.18 -14.87
CA GLN A 171 -9.96 -6.70 -14.77
C GLN A 171 -10.69 -6.09 -13.54
N ASP A 172 -11.11 -6.93 -12.60
CA ASP A 172 -11.97 -6.57 -11.47
C ASP A 172 -11.13 -6.22 -10.23
N THR A 173 -9.81 -6.17 -10.38
CA THR A 173 -8.90 -5.88 -9.27
C THR A 173 -7.99 -4.70 -9.60
N LEU A 174 -8.02 -3.71 -8.73
CA LEU A 174 -7.16 -2.55 -8.68
C LEU A 174 -5.71 -2.91 -8.29
N VAL A 175 -5.47 -4.16 -7.93
CA VAL A 175 -4.15 -4.67 -7.54
C VAL A 175 -3.51 -5.33 -8.75
N ASN A 176 -2.34 -4.82 -9.11
CA ASN A 176 -1.48 -5.47 -10.10
C ASN A 176 -0.84 -6.68 -9.40
N TYR A 177 -1.43 -7.88 -9.58
CA TYR A 177 -0.83 -9.10 -9.06
C TYR A 177 0.36 -9.47 -9.94
N ASP A 178 1.57 -9.29 -9.41
CA ASP A 178 2.76 -9.88 -10.02
C ASP A 178 2.76 -11.38 -9.73
N LEU A 179 2.55 -12.20 -10.78
CA LEU A 179 2.51 -13.65 -10.68
C LEU A 179 3.80 -14.20 -10.06
N ASP A 180 4.94 -13.71 -10.51
CA ASP A 180 6.23 -14.22 -10.05
C ASP A 180 6.46 -13.89 -8.57
N GLU A 181 6.08 -12.70 -8.13
CA GLU A 181 6.17 -12.27 -6.73
C GLU A 181 5.23 -13.08 -5.82
N GLU A 182 3.96 -13.21 -6.20
CA GLU A 182 2.98 -14.00 -5.43
C GLU A 182 3.41 -15.46 -5.29
N ILE A 183 3.93 -16.04 -6.37
CA ILE A 183 4.45 -17.41 -6.36
C ILE A 183 5.71 -17.53 -5.52
N ASN A 184 6.64 -16.58 -5.60
CA ASN A 184 7.85 -16.58 -4.77
C ASN A 184 7.50 -16.49 -3.28
N ARG A 185 6.58 -15.63 -2.89
CA ARG A 185 6.07 -15.53 -1.51
C ARG A 185 5.44 -16.85 -1.05
N LEU A 186 4.62 -17.48 -1.88
CA LEU A 186 4.01 -18.76 -1.58
C LEU A 186 5.08 -19.86 -1.39
N VAL A 187 6.11 -19.91 -2.24
CA VAL A 187 7.23 -20.85 -2.11
C VAL A 187 7.89 -20.71 -0.74
N GLN A 188 8.24 -19.50 -0.34
CA GLN A 188 8.86 -19.21 0.95
C GLN A 188 7.97 -19.67 2.13
N MET A 189 6.67 -19.34 2.07
CA MET A 189 5.71 -19.78 3.09
C MET A 189 5.60 -21.31 3.17
N LEU A 190 5.54 -22.01 2.03
CA LEU A 190 5.47 -23.47 2.00
C LEU A 190 6.74 -24.13 2.56
N ASP A 191 7.92 -23.54 2.31
CA ASP A 191 9.17 -24.01 2.92
C ASP A 191 9.11 -23.95 4.45
N GLU A 192 8.49 -22.90 5.01
CA GLU A 192 8.31 -22.77 6.46
C GLU A 192 7.20 -23.66 7.01
N VAL A 193 6.17 -23.94 6.24
CA VAL A 193 5.17 -24.97 6.59
C VAL A 193 5.85 -26.35 6.70
N GLU A 194 6.73 -26.69 5.76
CA GLU A 194 7.47 -27.96 5.77
C GLU A 194 8.45 -28.09 6.94
N LYS A 195 8.94 -26.95 7.49
CA LYS A 195 9.74 -26.89 8.72
C LYS A 195 8.91 -26.90 10.01
N GLY A 196 7.59 -26.73 9.90
CA GLY A 196 6.67 -26.71 11.04
C GLY A 196 6.51 -25.33 11.69
N ASN A 197 6.97 -24.25 11.06
CA ASN A 197 6.86 -22.89 11.57
C ASN A 197 5.51 -22.24 11.22
N LEU A 198 4.87 -22.68 10.15
CA LEU A 198 3.56 -22.20 9.70
C LEU A 198 2.57 -23.37 9.56
N ILE A 199 1.29 -23.04 9.60
CA ILE A 199 0.19 -23.98 9.40
C ILE A 199 -0.41 -23.74 8.02
N CYS A 200 -0.58 -24.81 7.24
CA CYS A 200 -1.24 -24.75 5.94
C CYS A 200 -2.30 -25.84 5.81
N ALA A 201 -3.45 -25.48 5.23
CA ALA A 201 -4.49 -26.43 4.88
C ALA A 201 -5.02 -26.20 3.47
N ILE A 202 -5.49 -27.28 2.87
CA ILE A 202 -5.96 -27.35 1.48
C ILE A 202 -7.41 -27.82 1.46
N LEU A 203 -8.26 -27.10 0.76
CA LEU A 203 -9.66 -27.46 0.54
C LEU A 203 -9.80 -28.20 -0.79
N PHE A 204 -10.31 -29.43 -0.72
CA PHE A 204 -10.61 -30.28 -1.88
C PHE A 204 -12.11 -30.41 -2.10
N VAL A 205 -12.50 -30.45 -3.37
CA VAL A 205 -13.80 -30.90 -3.85
C VAL A 205 -13.55 -31.87 -5.00
N GLU A 206 -14.08 -33.11 -4.90
CA GLU A 206 -13.94 -34.17 -5.92
C GLU A 206 -12.46 -34.37 -6.37
N GLY A 207 -11.53 -34.30 -5.44
CA GLY A 207 -10.10 -34.48 -5.70
C GLY A 207 -9.38 -33.28 -6.31
N LYS A 208 -10.09 -32.18 -6.60
CA LYS A 208 -9.50 -30.93 -7.10
C LYS A 208 -9.24 -29.97 -5.92
N ILE A 209 -8.10 -29.32 -5.92
CA ILE A 209 -7.82 -28.20 -5.00
C ILE A 209 -8.67 -27.01 -5.42
N ILE A 210 -9.47 -26.49 -4.48
CA ILE A 210 -10.30 -25.30 -4.67
C ILE A 210 -10.02 -24.20 -3.65
N GLY A 211 -9.07 -24.42 -2.73
CA GLY A 211 -8.66 -23.39 -1.79
C GLY A 211 -7.42 -23.80 -1.00
N VAL A 212 -6.65 -22.80 -0.61
CA VAL A 212 -5.44 -22.94 0.21
C VAL A 212 -5.40 -21.79 1.21
N THR A 213 -5.02 -22.08 2.45
CA THR A 213 -4.82 -21.07 3.48
C THR A 213 -3.57 -21.38 4.30
N ILE A 214 -2.83 -20.34 4.66
CA ILE A 214 -1.62 -20.42 5.48
C ILE A 214 -1.75 -19.42 6.63
N ALA A 215 -1.40 -19.84 7.83
CA ALA A 215 -1.42 -19.00 9.02
C ALA A 215 -0.21 -19.25 9.91
N GLU A 216 0.11 -18.24 10.71
CA GLU A 216 1.05 -18.30 11.82
C GLU A 216 0.30 -18.21 13.15
N ILE A 217 0.75 -18.93 14.17
CA ILE A 217 0.34 -18.70 15.56
C ILE A 217 1.50 -18.03 16.28
N MET A 218 1.29 -16.77 16.64
CA MET A 218 2.28 -15.97 17.33
C MET A 218 2.48 -16.43 18.79
N SER A 219 3.58 -15.99 19.39
CA SER A 219 3.89 -16.23 20.80
C SER A 219 2.86 -15.65 21.79
N SER A 220 2.05 -14.67 21.35
CA SER A 220 0.90 -14.12 22.09
C SER A 220 -0.35 -15.00 22.06
N ASN A 221 -0.30 -16.13 21.37
CA ASN A 221 -1.45 -16.98 21.07
C ASN A 221 -2.52 -16.30 20.20
N ASN A 222 -2.12 -15.33 19.38
CA ASN A 222 -2.93 -14.77 18.30
C ASN A 222 -2.54 -15.43 16.99
N ALA A 223 -3.49 -15.69 16.11
CA ALA A 223 -3.22 -16.22 14.78
C ALA A 223 -3.23 -15.10 13.74
N ILE A 224 -2.35 -15.19 12.76
CA ILE A 224 -2.35 -14.34 11.57
C ILE A 224 -2.57 -15.21 10.34
N VAL A 225 -3.59 -14.91 9.55
CA VAL A 225 -3.86 -15.56 8.27
C VAL A 225 -3.15 -14.78 7.18
N MET A 226 -2.00 -15.29 6.74
CA MET A 226 -1.12 -14.62 5.79
C MET A 226 -1.49 -14.89 4.33
N TYR A 227 -2.08 -16.04 4.06
CA TYR A 227 -2.48 -16.44 2.72
C TYR A 227 -3.83 -17.14 2.77
N GLU A 228 -4.79 -16.67 1.97
CA GLU A 228 -6.09 -17.31 1.84
C GLU A 228 -6.63 -17.09 0.43
N LYS A 229 -6.63 -18.14 -0.38
CA LYS A 229 -7.14 -18.13 -1.75
C LYS A 229 -8.15 -19.25 -1.92
N ALA A 230 -9.25 -18.96 -2.62
CA ALA A 230 -10.24 -19.97 -2.98
C ALA A 230 -10.83 -19.71 -4.38
N ASP A 231 -11.29 -20.76 -5.04
CA ASP A 231 -11.95 -20.68 -6.34
C ASP A 231 -13.39 -20.16 -6.16
N ILE A 232 -13.68 -18.97 -6.68
CA ILE A 232 -14.98 -18.29 -6.55
C ILE A 232 -16.10 -19.02 -7.32
N ASN A 233 -15.76 -19.88 -8.29
CA ASN A 233 -16.73 -20.68 -9.04
C ASN A 233 -17.43 -21.72 -8.14
N TYR A 234 -16.83 -22.02 -6.98
CA TYR A 234 -17.44 -22.82 -5.93
C TYR A 234 -18.11 -21.91 -4.90
N GLU A 235 -19.37 -21.60 -5.11
CA GLU A 235 -20.10 -20.62 -4.30
C GLU A 235 -20.00 -20.90 -2.80
N GLY A 236 -19.48 -19.95 -2.04
CA GLY A 236 -19.27 -20.06 -0.58
C GLY A 236 -17.91 -20.65 -0.17
N SER A 237 -17.02 -21.01 -1.13
CA SER A 237 -15.70 -21.60 -0.88
C SER A 237 -14.87 -20.83 0.13
N TYR A 238 -14.71 -19.50 -0.06
CA TYR A 238 -13.96 -18.65 0.87
C TYR A 238 -14.50 -18.72 2.32
N THR A 239 -15.83 -18.61 2.47
CA THR A 239 -16.43 -18.62 3.81
C THR A 239 -16.31 -19.99 4.47
N PHE A 240 -16.44 -21.05 3.69
CA PHE A 240 -16.27 -22.42 4.17
C PHE A 240 -14.82 -22.69 4.56
N LEU A 241 -13.85 -22.32 3.70
CA LEU A 241 -12.42 -22.46 3.94
C LEU A 241 -12.02 -21.73 5.22
N ALA A 242 -12.28 -20.41 5.28
CA ALA A 242 -11.89 -19.57 6.41
C ALA A 242 -12.44 -20.10 7.75
N ARG A 243 -13.73 -20.41 7.81
CA ARG A 243 -14.36 -20.91 9.04
C ARG A 243 -13.89 -22.31 9.42
N THR A 244 -13.74 -23.22 8.45
CA THR A 244 -13.34 -24.62 8.73
C THR A 244 -11.87 -24.65 9.18
N PHE A 245 -10.99 -23.90 8.51
CA PHE A 245 -9.61 -23.74 8.92
C PHE A 245 -9.49 -23.17 10.34
N ALA A 246 -10.19 -22.06 10.61
CA ALA A 246 -10.18 -21.46 11.93
C ALA A 246 -10.67 -22.44 13.03
N LYS A 247 -11.70 -23.23 12.73
CA LYS A 247 -12.24 -24.23 13.65
C LYS A 247 -11.24 -25.35 13.97
N GLU A 248 -10.53 -25.82 12.96
CA GLU A 248 -9.64 -26.99 13.12
C GLU A 248 -8.28 -26.59 13.71
N TYR A 249 -7.76 -25.41 13.34
CA TYR A 249 -6.38 -25.04 13.67
C TYR A 249 -6.26 -23.83 14.60
N LEU A 250 -7.24 -22.90 14.61
CA LEU A 250 -7.12 -21.62 15.31
C LEU A 250 -8.12 -21.42 16.45
N TYR A 251 -8.94 -22.42 16.77
CA TYR A 251 -10.02 -22.29 17.76
C TYR A 251 -9.52 -21.90 19.16
N ASN A 252 -8.31 -22.36 19.52
CA ASN A 252 -7.70 -22.07 20.83
C ASN A 252 -6.91 -20.75 20.87
N CYS A 253 -6.82 -20.04 19.74
CA CYS A 253 -6.22 -18.72 19.71
C CYS A 253 -7.15 -17.70 20.38
N ASN A 254 -6.57 -16.60 20.87
CA ASN A 254 -7.34 -15.48 21.42
C ASN A 254 -8.02 -14.72 20.27
N TYR A 255 -7.22 -14.31 19.30
CA TYR A 255 -7.65 -13.52 18.14
C TYR A 255 -7.14 -14.14 16.83
N ILE A 256 -7.84 -13.81 15.74
CA ILE A 256 -7.44 -14.08 14.36
C ILE A 256 -7.30 -12.73 13.66
N ASN A 257 -6.09 -12.41 13.25
CA ASN A 257 -5.78 -11.29 12.38
C ASN A 257 -5.89 -11.75 10.92
N ARG A 258 -6.66 -11.05 10.11
CA ARG A 258 -6.81 -11.34 8.67
C ARG A 258 -6.26 -10.21 7.79
N GLN A 259 -5.30 -9.47 8.29
CA GLN A 259 -4.61 -8.37 7.62
C GLN A 259 -5.55 -7.23 7.16
N GLU A 260 -5.01 -6.28 6.40
CA GLU A 260 -5.66 -5.09 5.86
C GLU A 260 -6.52 -5.39 4.63
N ASP A 261 -7.25 -4.39 4.13
CA ASP A 261 -8.07 -4.50 2.92
C ASP A 261 -7.44 -3.84 1.68
N MET A 262 -6.26 -3.23 1.83
CA MET A 262 -5.52 -2.56 0.74
C MET A 262 -6.35 -1.52 -0.03
N GLY A 263 -7.35 -0.90 0.61
CA GLY A 263 -8.27 0.05 -0.05
C GLY A 263 -9.27 -0.59 -1.03
N ILE A 264 -9.28 -1.92 -1.16
CA ILE A 264 -10.19 -2.62 -2.08
C ILE A 264 -11.57 -2.74 -1.45
N GLU A 265 -12.55 -2.01 -1.97
CA GLU A 265 -13.92 -1.95 -1.42
C GLU A 265 -14.59 -3.32 -1.28
N GLY A 266 -14.39 -4.22 -2.24
CA GLY A 266 -14.89 -5.60 -2.17
C GLY A 266 -14.29 -6.39 -1.02
N LEU A 267 -12.98 -6.24 -0.79
CA LEU A 267 -12.25 -6.90 0.29
C LEU A 267 -12.64 -6.30 1.64
N LYS A 268 -12.71 -4.98 1.77
CA LYS A 268 -13.21 -4.24 2.92
C LYS A 268 -14.61 -4.74 3.34
N LYS A 269 -15.56 -4.74 2.40
CA LYS A 269 -16.91 -5.24 2.62
C LYS A 269 -16.93 -6.71 3.06
N SER A 270 -16.09 -7.54 2.46
CA SER A 270 -15.93 -8.95 2.84
C SER A 270 -15.44 -9.07 4.29
N LYS A 271 -14.36 -8.37 4.66
CA LYS A 271 -13.77 -8.42 6.00
C LYS A 271 -14.71 -7.87 7.06
N LEU A 272 -15.33 -6.71 6.85
CA LEU A 272 -16.34 -6.13 7.75
C LEU A 272 -17.54 -7.07 7.97
N SER A 273 -17.92 -7.86 6.97
CA SER A 273 -19.05 -8.80 7.08
C SER A 273 -18.82 -9.97 8.05
N TYR A 274 -17.59 -10.16 8.53
CA TYR A 274 -17.27 -11.08 9.62
C TYR A 274 -17.30 -10.45 11.00
N ASN A 275 -17.65 -9.16 11.09
CA ASN A 275 -17.79 -8.39 12.34
C ASN A 275 -16.50 -8.44 13.19
N PRO A 276 -15.43 -7.74 12.79
CA PRO A 276 -14.21 -7.67 13.56
C PRO A 276 -14.47 -7.19 14.98
N ASP A 277 -13.68 -7.66 15.94
CA ASP A 277 -13.74 -7.18 17.32
C ASP A 277 -13.18 -5.75 17.41
N HIS A 278 -12.06 -5.53 16.74
CA HIS A 278 -11.44 -4.21 16.58
C HIS A 278 -10.57 -4.18 15.33
N MET A 279 -10.14 -2.97 14.98
CA MET A 279 -9.13 -2.72 13.95
C MET A 279 -7.79 -2.48 14.64
N PHE A 280 -6.72 -3.08 14.11
CA PHE A 280 -5.37 -2.75 14.53
C PHE A 280 -4.81 -1.71 13.58
N GLU A 281 -4.73 -0.47 14.07
CA GLU A 281 -4.26 0.68 13.30
C GLU A 281 -2.75 0.87 13.50
N THR A 282 -2.05 1.19 12.44
CA THR A 282 -0.64 1.60 12.48
C THR A 282 -0.47 3.02 11.96
N TYR A 283 0.60 3.66 12.42
CA TYR A 283 0.88 5.06 12.16
C TYR A 283 2.29 5.24 11.63
N ALA A 284 2.43 6.07 10.60
CA ALA A 284 3.71 6.61 10.19
C ALA A 284 4.05 7.88 10.99
N ILE A 285 5.32 8.06 11.32
CA ILE A 285 5.84 9.19 12.11
C ILE A 285 7.04 9.79 11.38
N ILE A 286 7.11 11.11 11.25
CA ILE A 286 8.28 11.82 10.76
C ILE A 286 8.44 13.17 11.45
N ASP A 287 9.68 13.68 11.57
CA ASP A 287 9.90 15.06 11.99
C ASP A 287 9.36 16.04 10.94
N LYS A 288 8.56 17.00 11.36
CA LYS A 288 7.89 17.98 10.47
C LYS A 288 8.85 18.76 9.57
N LYS A 289 10.13 18.87 9.91
CA LYS A 289 11.15 19.51 9.07
C LYS A 289 11.40 18.76 7.75
N TYR A 290 11.22 17.43 7.77
CA TYR A 290 11.53 16.51 6.66
C TYR A 290 10.31 15.98 5.95
N ARG A 291 9.18 16.59 6.19
CA ARG A 291 7.86 16.22 5.69
C ARG A 291 7.78 16.06 4.17
N GLY A 292 8.64 16.77 3.42
CA GLY A 292 8.69 16.70 1.96
C GLY A 292 9.30 15.42 1.40
N GLU A 293 10.05 14.66 2.20
CA GLU A 293 10.69 13.41 1.74
C GLU A 293 9.71 12.23 1.65
N LEU A 294 8.58 12.32 2.35
CA LEU A 294 7.55 11.28 2.35
C LEU A 294 6.26 11.66 1.63
N GLY A 295 6.30 12.67 0.79
CA GLY A 295 5.07 13.17 0.20
C GLY A 295 4.19 13.78 1.29
N LYS A 296 3.16 13.20 1.75
CA LYS A 296 2.20 13.80 2.66
C LYS A 296 2.07 13.09 4.00
N VAL A 297 2.36 13.75 5.06
CA VAL A 297 2.07 13.26 6.40
C VAL A 297 1.09 14.17 7.17
N PHE A 298 0.37 15.12 6.50
CA PHE A 298 -0.33 16.16 7.23
C PHE A 298 -1.72 16.50 6.72
N ALA A 299 -2.63 16.74 7.68
CA ALA A 299 -3.95 17.29 7.38
C ALA A 299 -3.81 18.68 6.73
N SER A 300 -4.23 18.76 5.48
CA SER A 300 -4.49 20.01 4.78
C SER A 300 -5.84 20.58 5.20
N PRO A 301 -6.06 21.92 5.13
CA PRO A 301 -7.39 22.45 5.34
C PRO A 301 -8.35 21.83 4.34
N LYS A 302 -9.57 21.51 4.78
CA LYS A 302 -10.59 20.97 3.88
C LYS A 302 -10.86 21.90 2.71
N ILE A 303 -11.04 21.34 1.52
CA ILE A 303 -11.26 22.10 0.28
C ILE A 303 -12.40 23.11 0.44
N GLU A 304 -13.48 22.70 1.09
CA GLU A 304 -14.68 23.52 1.31
C GLU A 304 -14.46 24.75 2.19
N ASP A 305 -13.44 24.74 3.05
CA ASP A 305 -13.08 25.84 3.96
C ASP A 305 -12.19 26.90 3.26
N ILE A 306 -11.70 26.61 2.05
CA ILE A 306 -10.78 27.48 1.33
C ILE A 306 -11.53 28.33 0.33
N LYS A 307 -11.63 29.62 0.59
CA LYS A 307 -12.25 30.55 -0.35
C LYS A 307 -11.43 30.75 -1.63
N ASP A 308 -10.13 30.93 -1.48
CA ASP A 308 -9.18 31.15 -2.57
C ASP A 308 -7.76 30.80 -2.09
N GLY A 309 -7.09 29.87 -2.77
CA GLY A 309 -5.75 29.45 -2.35
C GLY A 309 -5.24 28.20 -3.04
N TYR A 310 -4.10 27.74 -2.56
CA TYR A 310 -3.54 26.43 -2.92
C TYR A 310 -3.63 25.50 -1.72
N VAL A 311 -4.04 24.29 -1.97
CA VAL A 311 -4.05 23.22 -0.98
C VAL A 311 -3.29 22.02 -1.53
N GLN A 312 -2.55 21.37 -0.70
CA GLN A 312 -2.03 20.06 -1.00
C GLN A 312 -3.15 19.05 -0.74
N LEU A 313 -3.53 18.27 -1.74
CA LEU A 313 -4.57 17.26 -1.64
C LEU A 313 -4.06 16.03 -0.88
N GLU A 314 -4.94 15.39 -0.14
CA GLU A 314 -4.67 14.23 0.69
C GLU A 314 -5.62 13.07 0.36
N GLU A 315 -5.41 11.93 1.00
CA GLU A 315 -6.25 10.74 0.83
C GLU A 315 -7.74 11.03 1.05
N ASP A 316 -8.07 11.86 2.05
CA ASP A 316 -9.45 12.30 2.32
C ASP A 316 -10.06 13.12 1.18
N ASP A 317 -9.23 13.68 0.29
CA ASP A 317 -9.67 14.45 -0.87
C ASP A 317 -9.83 13.57 -2.14
N TYR A 318 -9.66 12.25 -2.02
CA TYR A 318 -9.65 11.30 -3.14
C TYR A 318 -10.91 11.41 -3.99
N ASP A 319 -12.09 11.30 -3.39
CA ASP A 319 -13.36 11.33 -4.12
C ASP A 319 -13.57 12.66 -4.84
N ALA A 320 -13.29 13.79 -4.17
CA ALA A 320 -13.40 15.13 -4.76
C ALA A 320 -12.40 15.32 -5.91
N THR A 321 -11.21 14.75 -5.78
CA THR A 321 -10.17 14.82 -6.82
C THR A 321 -10.52 13.95 -8.02
N MET A 322 -10.95 12.71 -7.82
CA MET A 322 -11.41 11.84 -8.92
C MET A 322 -12.60 12.43 -9.67
N GLU A 323 -13.61 12.93 -8.96
CA GLU A 323 -14.77 13.59 -9.58
C GLU A 323 -14.32 14.79 -10.42
N PHE A 324 -13.41 15.62 -9.88
CA PHE A 324 -12.86 16.77 -10.59
C PHE A 324 -12.13 16.36 -11.87
N LEU A 325 -11.24 15.38 -11.79
CA LEU A 325 -10.42 14.90 -12.91
C LEU A 325 -11.31 14.31 -14.01
N GLU A 326 -12.21 13.41 -13.66
CA GLU A 326 -13.06 12.71 -14.63
C GLU A 326 -14.04 13.70 -15.30
N ARG A 327 -14.72 14.57 -14.54
CA ARG A 327 -15.60 15.61 -15.09
C ARG A 327 -14.88 16.48 -16.12
N ASN A 328 -13.67 16.92 -15.80
CA ASN A 328 -12.91 17.80 -16.69
C ASN A 328 -12.27 17.06 -17.86
N ARG A 329 -11.96 15.77 -17.70
CA ARG A 329 -11.50 14.90 -18.77
C ARG A 329 -12.59 14.75 -19.85
N GLN A 330 -13.84 14.51 -19.45
CA GLN A 330 -14.98 14.41 -20.36
C GLN A 330 -15.21 15.73 -21.15
N ALA A 331 -14.82 16.87 -20.59
CA ALA A 331 -14.91 18.18 -21.25
C ALA A 331 -13.68 18.51 -22.12
N LEU A 332 -12.72 17.59 -22.31
CA LEU A 332 -11.59 17.82 -23.21
C LEU A 332 -12.01 17.68 -24.68
N LYS A 333 -11.32 18.41 -25.54
CA LYS A 333 -11.47 18.30 -26.99
C LYS A 333 -11.14 16.91 -27.52
N ASP A 334 -10.16 16.27 -26.91
CA ASP A 334 -9.77 14.88 -27.12
C ASP A 334 -9.51 14.24 -25.76
N ILE A 335 -10.24 13.21 -25.43
CA ILE A 335 -10.14 12.49 -24.14
C ILE A 335 -8.75 11.89 -23.92
N LYS A 336 -8.00 11.63 -25.01
CA LYS A 336 -6.62 11.12 -24.96
C LYS A 336 -5.62 12.16 -24.45
N PHE A 337 -6.01 13.43 -24.30
CA PHE A 337 -5.13 14.48 -23.75
C PHE A 337 -4.89 14.32 -22.25
N PHE A 338 -5.70 13.55 -21.57
CA PHE A 338 -5.51 13.20 -20.17
C PHE A 338 -5.88 11.73 -19.98
N LEU A 339 -4.90 10.90 -19.73
CA LEU A 339 -5.14 9.54 -19.23
C LEU A 339 -5.58 9.69 -17.79
N ASN A 340 -6.77 9.17 -17.47
CA ASN A 340 -7.24 9.21 -16.10
C ASN A 340 -6.40 8.28 -15.25
N TYR A 341 -6.21 8.63 -14.00
CA TYR A 341 -5.58 7.74 -13.05
C TYR A 341 -6.45 6.51 -12.82
N LYS A 342 -5.83 5.37 -12.66
CA LYS A 342 -6.49 4.28 -11.99
C LYS A 342 -6.67 4.64 -10.51
N PRO A 343 -7.64 4.05 -9.81
CA PRO A 343 -7.89 4.36 -8.40
C PRO A 343 -6.65 4.24 -7.51
N ASP A 344 -5.87 3.18 -7.67
CA ASP A 344 -4.62 2.92 -6.97
C ASP A 344 -3.51 3.94 -7.29
N GLU A 345 -3.40 4.38 -8.54
CA GLU A 345 -2.43 5.39 -8.96
C GLU A 345 -2.71 6.75 -8.29
N LEU A 346 -3.97 7.20 -8.27
CA LEU A 346 -4.31 8.46 -7.60
C LEU A 346 -4.11 8.34 -6.09
N GLU A 347 -4.56 7.23 -5.47
CA GLU A 347 -4.37 6.97 -4.05
C GLU A 347 -2.87 7.01 -3.70
N TYR A 348 -2.03 6.35 -4.51
CA TYR A 348 -0.57 6.36 -4.34
C TYR A 348 0.01 7.78 -4.38
N ILE A 349 -0.39 8.60 -5.37
CA ILE A 349 0.08 10.00 -5.46
C ILE A 349 -0.41 10.82 -4.28
N LEU A 350 -1.65 10.60 -3.83
CA LEU A 350 -2.20 11.31 -2.68
C LEU A 350 -1.57 10.89 -1.36
N THR A 351 -1.00 9.69 -1.24
CA THR A 351 -0.38 9.15 -0.03
C THR A 351 1.14 9.25 -0.03
N HIS A 352 1.81 9.00 -1.15
CA HIS A 352 3.28 8.90 -1.25
C HIS A 352 3.91 10.00 -2.12
N GLY A 353 3.16 10.50 -3.08
CA GLY A 353 3.56 11.62 -3.93
C GLY A 353 3.14 12.98 -3.37
N VAL A 354 2.94 13.94 -4.26
CA VAL A 354 2.36 15.24 -3.94
C VAL A 354 1.39 15.68 -5.03
N MET A 355 0.21 16.13 -4.66
CA MET A 355 -0.72 16.79 -5.56
C MET A 355 -1.24 18.07 -4.95
N TYR A 356 -1.13 19.17 -5.67
CA TYR A 356 -1.73 20.44 -5.28
C TYR A 356 -3.00 20.73 -6.08
N ALA A 357 -3.96 21.33 -5.39
CA ALA A 357 -5.12 21.95 -6.03
C ALA A 357 -5.09 23.47 -5.87
N ARG A 358 -5.51 24.16 -6.92
CA ARG A 358 -5.95 25.56 -6.84
C ARG A 358 -7.42 25.58 -6.47
N ILE A 359 -7.77 26.17 -5.36
CA ILE A 359 -9.15 26.28 -4.89
C ILE A 359 -9.68 27.68 -5.19
N ILE A 360 -10.91 27.76 -5.67
CA ILE A 360 -11.68 28.98 -5.88
C ILE A 360 -13.11 28.72 -5.39
N ASP A 361 -13.57 29.53 -4.45
CA ASP A 361 -14.90 29.42 -3.84
C ASP A 361 -15.23 27.97 -3.36
N GLY A 362 -14.30 27.34 -2.63
CA GLY A 362 -14.46 26.01 -2.07
C GLY A 362 -14.45 24.86 -3.09
N LYS A 363 -13.99 25.10 -4.32
CA LYS A 363 -13.96 24.10 -5.39
C LYS A 363 -12.60 24.00 -6.05
N ILE A 364 -12.24 22.80 -6.47
CA ILE A 364 -11.02 22.59 -7.25
C ILE A 364 -11.15 23.25 -8.62
N ALA A 365 -10.25 24.18 -8.90
CA ALA A 365 -10.16 24.91 -10.17
C ALA A 365 -9.01 24.39 -11.07
N ALA A 366 -7.93 23.88 -10.49
CA ALA A 366 -6.85 23.23 -11.20
C ALA A 366 -6.08 22.28 -10.28
N THR A 367 -5.45 21.24 -10.86
CA THR A 367 -4.57 20.30 -10.16
C THR A 367 -3.25 20.14 -10.89
N CYS A 368 -2.20 19.74 -10.17
CA CYS A 368 -0.93 19.27 -10.67
C CYS A 368 -0.22 18.48 -9.57
N GLY A 369 0.52 17.43 -9.91
CA GLY A 369 1.19 16.58 -8.95
C GLY A 369 2.55 16.05 -9.42
N ILE A 370 3.21 15.37 -8.49
CA ILE A 370 4.42 14.58 -8.69
C ILE A 370 4.15 13.18 -8.14
N ASP A 371 4.33 12.18 -8.99
CA ASP A 371 4.34 10.79 -8.58
C ASP A 371 5.73 10.45 -8.02
N ALA A 372 5.77 9.86 -6.83
CA ALA A 372 6.99 9.48 -6.14
C ALA A 372 7.43 8.03 -6.42
N ASP A 373 6.75 7.31 -7.32
CA ASP A 373 7.13 5.95 -7.70
C ASP A 373 8.51 5.94 -8.39
N ARG A 374 9.48 5.33 -7.70
CA ARG A 374 10.87 5.29 -8.15
C ARG A 374 11.09 4.32 -9.32
N GLU A 375 10.36 3.23 -9.37
CA GLU A 375 10.49 2.27 -10.48
C GLU A 375 9.95 2.89 -11.76
N TYR A 376 8.78 3.48 -11.68
CA TYR A 376 8.20 4.22 -12.79
C TYR A 376 9.11 5.40 -13.20
N GLY A 377 9.67 6.13 -12.24
CA GLY A 377 10.67 7.17 -12.48
C GLY A 377 11.91 6.67 -13.21
N ASN A 378 12.45 5.50 -12.82
CA ASN A 378 13.59 4.90 -13.49
C ASN A 378 13.23 4.47 -14.94
N MET A 379 12.06 3.90 -15.15
CA MET A 379 11.57 3.58 -16.50
C MET A 379 11.45 4.85 -17.37
N LEU A 380 10.96 5.95 -16.84
CA LEU A 380 10.89 7.24 -17.54
C LEU A 380 12.29 7.77 -17.86
N ARG A 381 13.26 7.63 -16.95
CA ARG A 381 14.67 7.99 -17.16
C ARG A 381 15.25 7.25 -18.34
N ASP A 382 15.03 5.95 -18.46
CA ASP A 382 15.49 5.12 -19.55
C ASP A 382 14.84 5.54 -20.88
N ILE A 383 13.56 5.83 -20.89
CA ILE A 383 12.83 6.35 -22.06
C ILE A 383 13.44 7.67 -22.54
N CYS A 384 13.85 8.53 -21.62
CA CYS A 384 14.48 9.83 -21.91
C CYS A 384 15.96 9.73 -22.29
N GLY A 385 16.52 8.53 -22.52
CA GLY A 385 17.89 8.32 -22.95
C GLY A 385 18.92 8.17 -21.85
N GLY A 386 18.50 7.73 -20.66
CA GLY A 386 19.39 7.46 -19.53
C GLY A 386 20.05 8.74 -18.99
N ILE A 387 19.27 9.76 -18.78
CA ILE A 387 19.72 11.07 -18.25
C ILE A 387 20.55 10.87 -16.97
N LYS A 388 21.74 11.49 -16.92
CA LYS A 388 22.72 11.30 -15.83
C LYS A 388 22.71 12.39 -14.77
N GLU A 389 21.71 13.26 -14.77
CA GLU A 389 21.53 14.27 -13.70
C GLU A 389 21.36 13.59 -12.35
N GLU A 390 21.91 14.21 -11.29
CA GLU A 390 21.81 13.71 -9.92
C GLU A 390 20.37 13.78 -9.40
N GLY A 391 20.04 12.94 -8.44
CA GLY A 391 18.77 12.94 -7.75
C GLY A 391 17.70 12.02 -8.35
N GLN A 392 16.51 12.13 -7.80
CA GLN A 392 15.36 11.32 -8.19
C GLN A 392 14.83 11.72 -9.57
N PHE A 393 14.31 10.75 -10.31
CA PHE A 393 13.60 11.00 -11.56
C PHE A 393 12.11 10.67 -11.31
N LEU A 394 11.23 11.67 -11.45
CA LEU A 394 9.86 11.61 -10.98
C LEU A 394 8.88 12.04 -12.06
N GLU A 395 7.68 11.46 -12.11
CA GLU A 395 6.66 11.91 -13.03
C GLU A 395 6.01 13.21 -12.53
N PHE A 396 5.86 14.15 -13.46
CA PHE A 396 5.14 15.41 -13.28
C PHE A 396 3.79 15.29 -14.00
N SER A 397 2.72 15.05 -13.26
CA SER A 397 1.44 14.58 -13.79
C SER A 397 0.23 15.32 -13.22
N GLY A 398 -0.97 14.88 -13.54
CA GLY A 398 -2.22 15.40 -12.98
C GLY A 398 -2.55 16.83 -13.34
N ILE A 399 -1.99 17.36 -14.43
CA ILE A 399 -2.24 18.73 -14.85
C ILE A 399 -3.63 18.85 -15.48
N MET A 400 -4.60 19.30 -14.71
CA MET A 400 -5.97 19.53 -15.16
C MET A 400 -6.44 20.92 -14.73
N VAL A 401 -7.23 21.55 -15.58
CA VAL A 401 -7.89 22.84 -15.29
C VAL A 401 -9.38 22.71 -15.58
N ASP A 402 -10.19 23.10 -14.63
CA ASP A 402 -11.65 23.12 -14.78
C ASP A 402 -12.04 23.94 -16.01
N GLU A 403 -13.02 23.47 -16.76
CA GLU A 403 -13.44 24.07 -18.05
C GLU A 403 -13.72 25.56 -17.93
N GLN A 404 -14.40 26.01 -16.88
CA GLN A 404 -14.76 27.40 -16.65
C GLN A 404 -13.57 28.29 -16.30
N TYR A 405 -12.44 27.73 -15.92
CA TYR A 405 -11.21 28.45 -15.54
C TYR A 405 -10.09 28.34 -16.59
N ARG A 406 -10.29 27.62 -17.71
CA ARG A 406 -9.31 27.49 -18.78
C ARG A 406 -8.97 28.87 -19.41
N LYS A 407 -7.77 28.99 -19.95
CA LYS A 407 -7.21 30.19 -20.59
C LYS A 407 -7.02 31.38 -19.65
N ARG A 408 -7.08 31.19 -18.33
CA ARG A 408 -6.88 32.25 -17.31
C ARG A 408 -5.52 32.13 -16.58
N GLY A 409 -4.62 31.28 -17.06
CA GLY A 409 -3.28 31.09 -16.45
C GLY A 409 -3.20 30.07 -15.33
N TYR A 410 -4.29 29.52 -14.83
CA TYR A 410 -4.29 28.61 -13.67
C TYR A 410 -3.49 27.33 -13.91
N GLY A 411 -3.50 26.77 -15.12
CA GLY A 411 -2.69 25.58 -15.44
C GLY A 411 -1.19 25.83 -15.35
N ARG A 412 -0.73 27.07 -15.60
CA ARG A 412 0.67 27.44 -15.40
C ARG A 412 0.96 27.67 -13.92
N ALA A 413 0.11 28.42 -13.25
CA ALA A 413 0.28 28.78 -11.86
C ALA A 413 0.33 27.54 -10.91
N ILE A 414 -0.52 26.52 -11.18
CA ILE A 414 -0.49 25.27 -10.38
C ILE A 414 0.79 24.48 -10.63
N CYS A 415 1.28 24.42 -11.88
CA CYS A 415 2.56 23.79 -12.19
C CYS A 415 3.74 24.50 -11.51
N GLU A 416 3.75 25.86 -11.54
CA GLU A 416 4.77 26.67 -10.83
C GLU A 416 4.77 26.36 -9.34
N LYS A 417 3.59 26.23 -8.71
CA LYS A 417 3.47 25.87 -7.29
C LYS A 417 4.09 24.51 -6.96
N VAL A 418 3.85 23.50 -7.81
CA VAL A 418 4.44 22.16 -7.61
C VAL A 418 5.95 22.15 -7.86
N ILE A 419 6.43 22.91 -8.85
CA ILE A 419 7.87 23.07 -9.10
C ILE A 419 8.55 23.81 -7.94
N GLU A 420 7.92 24.81 -7.35
CA GLU A 420 8.43 25.49 -6.14
C GLU A 420 8.58 24.50 -4.98
N TRP A 421 7.56 23.69 -4.75
CA TRP A 421 7.60 22.63 -3.76
C TRP A 421 8.78 21.66 -4.01
N ALA A 422 8.97 21.22 -5.27
CA ALA A 422 10.08 20.32 -5.61
C ALA A 422 11.45 20.96 -5.36
N LYS A 423 11.59 22.26 -5.65
CA LYS A 423 12.82 23.03 -5.36
C LYS A 423 13.10 23.15 -3.87
N GLU A 424 12.08 23.15 -3.05
CA GLU A 424 12.21 23.30 -1.60
C GLU A 424 12.51 21.96 -0.92
N TYR A 425 11.86 20.85 -1.34
CA TYR A 425 11.82 19.62 -0.56
C TYR A 425 12.53 18.41 -1.17
N ILE A 426 12.67 18.33 -2.50
CA ILE A 426 13.18 17.10 -3.15
C ILE A 426 14.35 17.32 -4.11
N LYS A 427 14.96 18.52 -4.14
CA LYS A 427 16.15 18.78 -4.97
C LYS A 427 17.39 18.06 -4.42
N PRO A 428 18.29 17.54 -5.28
CA PRO A 428 18.21 17.56 -6.73
C PRO A 428 17.22 16.52 -7.27
N CYS A 429 16.47 16.88 -8.30
CA CYS A 429 15.55 15.93 -8.96
C CYS A 429 15.33 16.29 -10.44
N THR A 430 14.85 15.34 -11.22
CA THR A 430 14.36 15.56 -12.58
C THR A 430 12.88 15.25 -12.65
N LEU A 431 12.08 16.22 -13.02
CA LEU A 431 10.66 16.07 -13.26
C LEU A 431 10.43 15.70 -14.73
N CYS A 432 9.64 14.66 -15.01
CA CYS A 432 9.30 14.18 -16.35
C CYS A 432 7.80 14.28 -16.60
N ALA A 433 7.40 15.08 -17.54
CA ALA A 433 6.00 15.16 -17.98
C ALA A 433 5.80 14.30 -19.23
N VAL A 434 4.77 13.45 -19.22
CA VAL A 434 4.34 12.60 -20.34
C VAL A 434 3.09 13.20 -20.96
N VAL A 435 3.16 13.62 -22.22
CA VAL A 435 2.11 14.40 -22.88
C VAL A 435 1.80 13.83 -24.26
N GLN A 436 0.51 13.66 -24.56
CA GLN A 436 0.08 13.29 -25.91
C GLN A 436 0.65 14.27 -26.95
N TYR A 437 1.26 13.75 -28.02
CA TYR A 437 2.08 14.53 -28.97
C TYR A 437 1.39 15.75 -29.60
N ASN A 438 0.07 15.72 -29.73
CA ASN A 438 -0.76 16.78 -30.31
C ASN A 438 -1.51 17.64 -29.27
N ASN A 439 -1.20 17.47 -27.96
CA ASN A 439 -1.75 18.31 -26.90
C ASN A 439 -0.95 19.64 -26.79
N GLU A 440 -1.09 20.48 -27.78
CA GLU A 440 -0.38 21.77 -27.87
C GLU A 440 -0.52 22.67 -26.64
N PRO A 441 -1.72 22.79 -25.99
CA PRO A 441 -1.84 23.61 -24.80
C PRO A 441 -0.91 23.16 -23.67
N SER A 442 -0.83 21.84 -23.38
CA SER A 442 0.04 21.28 -22.35
C SER A 442 1.51 21.40 -22.73
N LEU A 443 1.88 21.04 -23.98
CA LEU A 443 3.24 21.16 -24.49
C LEU A 443 3.79 22.58 -24.39
N ASN A 444 2.99 23.56 -24.81
CA ASN A 444 3.37 24.98 -24.74
C ASN A 444 3.50 25.50 -23.32
N ASN A 445 2.66 25.00 -22.39
CA ASN A 445 2.76 25.37 -20.97
C ASN A 445 4.06 24.84 -20.37
N LEU A 446 4.36 23.56 -20.56
CA LEU A 446 5.56 22.91 -20.05
C LEU A 446 6.85 23.52 -20.60
N LYS A 447 6.89 23.81 -21.92
CA LYS A 447 8.04 24.51 -22.53
C LYS A 447 8.30 25.88 -21.92
N LYS A 448 7.24 26.65 -21.61
CA LYS A 448 7.35 27.93 -20.91
C LYS A 448 7.84 27.81 -19.47
N LEU A 449 7.64 26.65 -18.84
CA LEU A 449 8.15 26.32 -17.50
C LEU A 449 9.58 25.78 -17.53
N GLY A 450 10.21 25.68 -18.71
CA GLY A 450 11.58 25.22 -18.86
C GLY A 450 11.74 23.74 -19.13
N PHE A 451 10.66 22.98 -19.32
CA PHE A 451 10.75 21.60 -19.71
C PHE A 451 11.29 21.44 -21.13
N VAL A 452 12.20 20.48 -21.30
CA VAL A 452 12.86 20.17 -22.57
C VAL A 452 12.39 18.81 -23.08
N GLU A 453 11.95 18.76 -24.32
CA GLU A 453 11.55 17.50 -24.97
C GLU A 453 12.76 16.57 -25.14
N ARG A 454 12.66 15.32 -24.66
CA ARG A 454 13.72 14.33 -24.66
C ARG A 454 13.44 13.15 -25.59
N ALA A 455 12.20 12.71 -25.64
CA ALA A 455 11.80 11.57 -26.44
C ALA A 455 10.37 11.70 -26.97
N GLN A 456 10.06 10.96 -28.01
CA GLN A 456 8.70 10.69 -28.45
C GLN A 456 8.57 9.19 -28.71
N LYS A 457 7.51 8.56 -28.19
CA LYS A 457 7.26 7.13 -28.37
C LYS A 457 5.79 6.85 -28.63
N GLU A 458 5.55 5.88 -29.48
CA GLU A 458 4.24 5.29 -29.73
C GLU A 458 4.02 4.11 -28.76
N GLN A 459 2.84 4.09 -28.14
CA GLN A 459 2.40 3.03 -27.23
C GLN A 459 0.94 2.70 -27.58
N GLY A 460 0.75 1.62 -28.35
CA GLY A 460 -0.58 1.26 -28.84
C GLY A 460 -1.19 2.36 -29.71
N GLU A 461 -2.36 2.88 -29.29
CA GLU A 461 -3.05 3.98 -29.99
C GLU A 461 -2.61 5.38 -29.55
N TYR A 462 -1.67 5.48 -28.63
CA TYR A 462 -1.14 6.72 -28.09
C TYR A 462 0.24 7.04 -28.66
N ASN A 463 0.55 8.32 -28.77
CA ASN A 463 1.88 8.81 -29.15
C ASN A 463 2.28 9.91 -28.16
N PHE A 464 3.25 9.62 -27.32
CA PHE A 464 3.62 10.52 -26.22
C PHE A 464 4.96 11.20 -26.47
N LYS A 465 5.03 12.47 -26.06
CA LYS A 465 6.26 13.24 -25.87
C LYS A 465 6.63 13.23 -24.39
N TYR A 466 7.90 13.05 -24.12
CA TYR A 466 8.50 13.05 -22.81
C TYR A 466 9.33 14.31 -22.66
N LEU A 467 8.95 15.16 -21.69
CA LEU A 467 9.63 16.43 -21.44
C LEU A 467 10.19 16.42 -20.02
N THR A 468 11.43 16.90 -19.85
CA THR A 468 12.07 16.91 -18.52
C THR A 468 12.45 18.31 -18.08
N LEU A 469 12.39 18.53 -16.77
CA LEU A 469 12.90 19.71 -16.08
C LEU A 469 13.84 19.25 -14.96
N TYR A 470 15.14 19.57 -15.07
CA TYR A 470 16.10 19.31 -14.00
C TYR A 470 16.07 20.44 -12.96
N ILE A 471 16.03 20.07 -11.69
CA ILE A 471 16.11 20.96 -10.54
C ILE A 471 17.39 20.58 -9.79
N GLY A 472 18.43 21.41 -9.90
CA GLY A 472 19.73 21.19 -9.28
C GLY A 472 19.76 21.44 -7.77
N ALA A 473 20.82 20.96 -7.11
CA ALA A 473 21.02 21.14 -5.68
C ALA A 473 21.23 22.62 -5.26
N ASN A 474 21.81 23.45 -6.14
CA ASN A 474 22.03 24.87 -5.90
C ASN A 474 20.88 25.73 -6.42
N ASN A 475 20.56 26.81 -5.71
CA ASN A 475 19.57 27.79 -6.12
C ASN A 475 20.17 28.68 -7.24
N ASP A 476 20.29 28.18 -8.45
CA ASP A 476 20.52 28.97 -9.64
C ASP A 476 19.25 29.19 -10.45
#